data_a4ffaaa1b5cd14c91320b5ec29922d29
#
_entry.id   a4ffaaa1b5cd14c91320b5ec29922d29
#
_cell.length_a   1.000
_cell.length_b   1.000
_cell.length_c   1.000
_cell.angle_alpha   90.00
_cell.angle_beta   90.00
_cell.angle_gamma   90.00
#
_symmetry.space_group_name_H-M   'P 1'
#
loop_
_entity.id
_entity.type
_entity.pdbx_description
1 polymer ?
#
loop_
_entity_poly.entity_id
_entity_poly.type
_entity_poly.pdbx_seq_one_letter_code
_entity_poly.pdbx_strand_id
1 'polypeptide(L)'
;MLFYHPATDAAGEREAEDCISLLSGMGMNAVRLRVWVNHKTGWSNLPDMLGLAQRVANQGLRLMVDIHYSDFFADPNHQDIPEAWQSYDYEAMLQAVRHHTLDVLTALKNADIEPEWVQVGNETPYGMLWPMAKVNDQMADSINLQAWDRYAGLTAAGYKAAKEVFPNITVIVHVDNAYERRDWFWQAMKEHGGMWDMIGLSHYPMMSAWNGGKSWQEMNELAEANIRRLISDWQCPVMVAEIGMFNNNTLSDTVMTDFIRRATAIDSCAGIFYWEPECYGGWRPAEYIPLGWGSYNMGAFSDDGAPTEVMRQLLSSDKQQSILP
;
A
#
# COMPACT_ATOMS: atom_id res chain seq x y z
N MET A 1 2.33 15.10 -16.44
CA MET A 1 2.41 15.88 -15.19
C MET A 1 3.86 16.34 -15.04
N LEU A 2 4.09 17.60 -14.66
CA LEU A 2 5.43 18.13 -14.42
C LEU A 2 5.63 18.30 -12.91
N PHE A 3 6.78 17.85 -12.43
CA PHE A 3 7.24 18.04 -11.06
C PHE A 3 8.44 18.96 -11.08
N TYR A 4 8.62 19.77 -10.05
CA TYR A 4 9.63 20.81 -10.01
C TYR A 4 10.46 20.72 -8.74
N HIS A 5 11.74 21.01 -8.88
CA HIS A 5 12.63 21.15 -7.73
C HIS A 5 12.06 22.12 -6.69
N PRO A 6 12.29 21.86 -5.38
CA PRO A 6 11.87 22.76 -4.32
C PRO A 6 12.61 24.10 -4.35
N ALA A 7 13.82 24.14 -4.93
CA ALA A 7 14.61 25.35 -5.10
C ALA A 7 14.39 25.98 -6.49
N THR A 8 14.44 27.30 -6.55
CA THR A 8 14.45 28.06 -7.79
C THR A 8 15.90 28.31 -8.27
N ASP A 9 16.09 28.43 -9.57
CA ASP A 9 17.36 28.87 -10.16
C ASP A 9 17.63 30.38 -9.91
N ALA A 10 18.74 30.88 -10.46
CA ALA A 10 19.13 32.28 -10.34
C ALA A 10 18.15 33.24 -11.06
N ALA A 11 17.31 32.73 -11.97
CA ALA A 11 16.27 33.51 -12.67
C ALA A 11 14.91 33.46 -11.93
N GLY A 12 14.81 32.65 -10.85
CA GLY A 12 13.58 32.44 -10.11
C GLY A 12 12.67 31.36 -10.70
N GLU A 13 13.17 30.58 -11.67
CA GLU A 13 12.46 29.47 -12.28
C GLU A 13 12.82 28.16 -11.57
N ARG A 14 11.88 27.20 -11.55
CA ARG A 14 12.11 25.86 -11.01
C ARG A 14 12.38 24.88 -12.13
N GLU A 15 13.39 24.05 -11.96
CA GLU A 15 13.71 22.98 -12.89
C GLU A 15 12.67 21.86 -12.80
N ALA A 16 12.14 21.45 -13.96
CA ALA A 16 11.22 20.33 -14.07
C ALA A 16 12.01 19.01 -14.05
N GLU A 17 11.54 18.05 -13.26
CA GLU A 17 12.19 16.76 -13.13
C GLU A 17 11.18 15.62 -13.12
N ASP A 18 11.65 14.41 -13.36
CA ASP A 18 10.90 13.17 -13.15
C ASP A 18 10.58 12.97 -11.66
N CYS A 19 9.34 12.59 -11.35
CA CYS A 19 8.87 12.44 -9.97
C CYS A 19 9.72 11.46 -9.14
N ILE A 20 10.10 10.30 -9.70
CA ILE A 20 10.90 9.29 -8.99
C ILE A 20 12.29 9.86 -8.70
N SER A 21 12.92 10.51 -9.69
CA SER A 21 14.23 11.14 -9.51
C SER A 21 14.20 12.26 -8.48
N LEU A 22 13.18 13.13 -8.56
CA LEU A 22 12.99 14.22 -7.61
C LEU A 22 12.86 13.71 -6.17
N LEU A 23 11.97 12.74 -5.95
CA LEU A 23 11.74 12.17 -4.62
C LEU A 23 12.95 11.39 -4.11
N SER A 24 13.66 10.66 -5.00
CA SER A 24 14.93 9.99 -4.68
C SER A 24 15.98 11.00 -4.24
N GLY A 25 16.13 12.11 -4.98
CA GLY A 25 17.04 13.22 -4.62
C GLY A 25 16.71 13.88 -3.29
N MET A 26 15.46 13.79 -2.82
CA MET A 26 15.00 14.27 -1.52
C MET A 26 15.19 13.26 -0.39
N GLY A 27 15.61 12.01 -0.68
CA GLY A 27 15.85 10.96 0.32
C GLY A 27 14.86 9.80 0.32
N MET A 28 13.94 9.72 -0.64
CA MET A 28 13.09 8.54 -0.81
C MET A 28 13.96 7.30 -1.10
N ASN A 29 13.75 6.21 -0.36
CA ASN A 29 14.56 5.00 -0.46
C ASN A 29 13.77 3.76 -0.92
N ALA A 30 12.46 3.87 -1.05
CA ALA A 30 11.60 2.79 -1.50
C ALA A 30 10.37 3.33 -2.25
N VAL A 31 9.86 2.53 -3.19
CA VAL A 31 8.62 2.81 -3.93
C VAL A 31 7.68 1.62 -3.82
N ARG A 32 6.41 1.88 -3.60
CA ARG A 32 5.34 0.88 -3.66
C ARG A 32 4.57 1.03 -4.96
N LEU A 33 4.52 -0.03 -5.76
CA LEU A 33 3.83 -0.07 -7.04
C LEU A 33 2.67 -1.06 -6.96
N ARG A 34 1.44 -0.57 -7.21
CA ARG A 34 0.28 -1.45 -7.35
C ARG A 34 0.28 -2.17 -8.70
N VAL A 35 -0.32 -3.34 -8.73
CA VAL A 35 -0.59 -4.07 -9.97
C VAL A 35 -2.02 -4.61 -9.96
N TRP A 36 -2.74 -4.35 -11.05
CA TRP A 36 -4.07 -4.89 -11.35
C TRP A 36 -3.99 -6.09 -12.28
N VAL A 37 -5.06 -6.89 -12.33
CA VAL A 37 -5.09 -8.08 -13.18
C VAL A 37 -5.20 -7.69 -14.66
N ASN A 38 -6.21 -6.93 -15.03
CA ASN A 38 -6.41 -6.52 -16.43
C ASN A 38 -7.28 -5.27 -16.57
N HIS A 39 -6.79 -4.11 -16.14
CA HIS A 39 -7.53 -2.87 -16.35
C HIS A 39 -7.55 -2.48 -17.83
N LYS A 40 -8.71 -2.11 -18.34
CA LYS A 40 -8.97 -1.83 -19.78
C LYS A 40 -8.11 -0.73 -20.41
N THR A 41 -7.58 0.21 -19.61
CA THR A 41 -6.68 1.27 -20.10
C THR A 41 -5.23 0.82 -20.17
N GLY A 42 -4.89 -0.34 -19.59
CA GLY A 42 -3.53 -0.83 -19.46
C GLY A 42 -2.75 -0.28 -18.27
N TRP A 43 -3.24 0.77 -17.61
CA TRP A 43 -2.58 1.34 -16.43
C TRP A 43 -2.59 0.37 -15.25
N SER A 44 -1.51 0.37 -14.50
CA SER A 44 -1.25 -0.55 -13.39
C SER A 44 -1.38 -2.04 -13.77
N ASN A 45 -1.50 -2.40 -15.04
CA ASN A 45 -1.35 -3.79 -15.50
C ASN A 45 0.14 -4.18 -15.45
N LEU A 46 0.43 -5.46 -15.55
CA LEU A 46 1.79 -5.98 -15.44
C LEU A 46 2.82 -5.24 -16.34
N PRO A 47 2.56 -4.95 -17.64
CA PRO A 47 3.53 -4.21 -18.47
C PRO A 47 3.82 -2.80 -17.99
N ASP A 48 2.80 -2.08 -17.52
CA ASP A 48 2.92 -0.71 -16.99
C ASP A 48 3.70 -0.72 -15.66
N MET A 49 3.32 -1.60 -14.73
CA MET A 49 4.02 -1.79 -13.46
C MET A 49 5.49 -2.17 -13.69
N LEU A 50 5.79 -3.07 -14.64
CA LEU A 50 7.16 -3.48 -14.95
C LEU A 50 8.00 -2.30 -15.48
N GLY A 51 7.41 -1.44 -16.32
CA GLY A 51 8.07 -0.22 -16.81
C GLY A 51 8.40 0.76 -15.67
N LEU A 52 7.51 0.91 -14.70
CA LEU A 52 7.75 1.72 -13.51
C LEU A 52 8.80 1.07 -12.60
N ALA A 53 8.74 -0.25 -12.39
CA ALA A 53 9.71 -0.99 -11.59
C ALA A 53 11.13 -0.86 -12.14
N GLN A 54 11.29 -0.87 -13.46
CA GLN A 54 12.60 -0.63 -14.10
C GLN A 54 13.14 0.77 -13.80
N ARG A 55 12.27 1.80 -13.77
CA ARG A 55 12.68 3.16 -13.40
C ARG A 55 13.08 3.25 -11.92
N VAL A 56 12.35 2.57 -11.05
CA VAL A 56 12.68 2.45 -9.61
C VAL A 56 14.05 1.79 -9.41
N ALA A 57 14.27 0.64 -10.06
CA ALA A 57 15.54 -0.08 -10.00
C ALA A 57 16.72 0.74 -10.54
N ASN A 58 16.53 1.49 -11.63
CA ASN A 58 17.57 2.36 -12.21
C ASN A 58 18.00 3.50 -11.27
N GLN A 59 17.16 3.86 -10.30
CA GLN A 59 17.48 4.83 -9.23
C GLN A 59 18.07 4.17 -7.98
N GLY A 60 18.25 2.84 -7.98
CA GLY A 60 18.73 2.10 -6.82
C GLY A 60 17.75 2.07 -5.64
N LEU A 61 16.45 2.29 -5.90
CA LEU A 61 15.41 2.31 -4.88
C LEU A 61 14.87 0.90 -4.61
N ARG A 62 14.48 0.66 -3.38
CA ARG A 62 13.82 -0.58 -2.94
C ARG A 62 12.39 -0.63 -3.49
N LEU A 63 11.88 -1.81 -3.78
CA LEU A 63 10.58 -2.01 -4.40
C LEU A 63 9.64 -2.84 -3.51
N MET A 64 8.42 -2.32 -3.31
CA MET A 64 7.27 -3.09 -2.86
C MET A 64 6.29 -3.26 -4.01
N VAL A 65 5.82 -4.48 -4.22
CA VAL A 65 4.75 -4.79 -5.19
C VAL A 65 3.44 -4.99 -4.43
N ASP A 66 2.40 -4.25 -4.82
CA ASP A 66 1.07 -4.34 -4.23
C ASP A 66 0.09 -4.97 -5.22
N ILE A 67 -0.24 -6.25 -4.99
CA ILE A 67 -1.13 -7.01 -5.88
C ILE A 67 -2.57 -6.87 -5.40
N HIS A 68 -3.41 -6.17 -6.16
CA HIS A 68 -4.81 -5.95 -5.78
C HIS A 68 -5.72 -7.15 -6.04
N TYR A 69 -5.37 -8.06 -6.95
CA TYR A 69 -6.23 -9.15 -7.48
C TYR A 69 -7.60 -8.65 -7.97
N SER A 70 -7.61 -7.50 -8.59
CA SER A 70 -8.78 -6.80 -9.10
C SER A 70 -8.40 -6.07 -10.40
N ASP A 71 -9.37 -5.66 -11.21
CA ASP A 71 -9.13 -4.88 -12.43
C ASP A 71 -9.10 -3.37 -12.16
N PHE A 72 -9.28 -2.96 -10.89
CA PHE A 72 -9.24 -1.57 -10.44
C PHE A 72 -8.85 -1.50 -8.96
N PHE A 73 -8.98 -0.34 -8.32
CA PHE A 73 -8.68 -0.19 -6.90
C PHE A 73 -9.46 -1.20 -6.06
N ALA A 74 -8.73 -1.95 -5.25
CA ALA A 74 -9.27 -2.73 -4.14
C ALA A 74 -9.10 -1.92 -2.85
N ASP A 75 -10.15 -1.85 -2.04
CA ASP A 75 -10.19 -1.16 -0.76
C ASP A 75 -11.18 -1.87 0.19
N PRO A 76 -11.39 -1.40 1.45
CA PRO A 76 -12.30 -2.04 2.39
C PRO A 76 -13.77 -2.14 1.94
N ASN A 77 -14.15 -1.42 0.88
CA ASN A 77 -15.51 -1.44 0.32
C ASN A 77 -15.58 -2.12 -1.06
N HIS A 78 -14.45 -2.29 -1.73
CA HIS A 78 -14.35 -2.78 -3.11
C HIS A 78 -13.26 -3.85 -3.20
N GLN A 79 -13.69 -5.11 -3.32
CA GLN A 79 -12.81 -6.27 -3.50
C GLN A 79 -13.36 -7.13 -4.65
N ASP A 80 -13.55 -6.48 -5.80
CA ASP A 80 -14.25 -7.06 -6.93
C ASP A 80 -13.42 -8.15 -7.61
N ILE A 81 -14.08 -9.23 -7.98
CA ILE A 81 -13.47 -10.29 -8.81
C ILE A 81 -13.17 -9.71 -10.20
N PRO A 82 -11.93 -9.86 -10.72
CA PRO A 82 -11.60 -9.47 -12.10
C PRO A 82 -12.56 -10.06 -13.12
N GLU A 83 -12.84 -9.32 -14.18
CA GLU A 83 -13.79 -9.75 -15.23
C GLU A 83 -13.44 -11.15 -15.77
N ALA A 84 -12.17 -11.41 -15.99
CA ALA A 84 -11.67 -12.69 -16.50
C ALA A 84 -11.87 -13.88 -15.53
N TRP A 85 -12.11 -13.61 -14.24
CA TRP A 85 -12.22 -14.65 -13.20
C TRP A 85 -13.65 -14.82 -12.66
N GLN A 86 -14.62 -14.07 -13.17
CA GLN A 86 -16.01 -14.07 -12.65
C GLN A 86 -16.70 -15.43 -12.69
N SER A 87 -16.32 -16.31 -13.63
CA SER A 87 -16.89 -17.66 -13.75
C SER A 87 -16.15 -18.73 -12.93
N TYR A 88 -15.09 -18.36 -12.19
CA TYR A 88 -14.26 -19.33 -11.48
C TYR A 88 -14.93 -19.80 -10.20
N ASP A 89 -14.84 -21.10 -9.94
CA ASP A 89 -15.06 -21.64 -8.61
C ASP A 89 -13.84 -21.38 -7.71
N TYR A 90 -13.90 -21.86 -6.48
CA TYR A 90 -12.84 -21.58 -5.51
C TYR A 90 -11.49 -22.19 -5.92
N GLU A 91 -11.47 -23.42 -6.46
CA GLU A 91 -10.24 -24.08 -6.88
C GLU A 91 -9.59 -23.34 -8.07
N ALA A 92 -10.39 -22.93 -9.04
CA ALA A 92 -9.92 -22.11 -10.16
C ALA A 92 -9.43 -20.73 -9.66
N MET A 93 -10.08 -20.14 -8.66
CA MET A 93 -9.68 -18.88 -8.07
C MET A 93 -8.34 -18.97 -7.32
N LEU A 94 -8.10 -20.07 -6.57
CA LEU A 94 -6.80 -20.36 -5.96
C LEU A 94 -5.69 -20.39 -7.01
N GLN A 95 -5.94 -21.06 -8.14
CA GLN A 95 -4.96 -21.10 -9.23
C GLN A 95 -4.78 -19.73 -9.90
N ALA A 96 -5.83 -18.94 -10.04
CA ALA A 96 -5.76 -17.61 -10.61
C ALA A 96 -4.89 -16.67 -9.76
N VAL A 97 -5.11 -16.63 -8.44
CA VAL A 97 -4.28 -15.86 -7.50
C VAL A 97 -2.82 -16.34 -7.57
N ARG A 98 -2.60 -17.66 -7.53
CA ARG A 98 -1.25 -18.22 -7.64
C ARG A 98 -0.56 -17.83 -8.94
N HIS A 99 -1.22 -18.03 -10.07
CA HIS A 99 -0.64 -17.75 -11.39
C HIS A 99 -0.37 -16.25 -11.58
N HIS A 100 -1.31 -15.38 -11.23
CA HIS A 100 -1.10 -13.93 -11.33
C HIS A 100 0.09 -13.47 -10.48
N THR A 101 0.24 -13.99 -9.26
CA THR A 101 1.41 -13.70 -8.41
C THR A 101 2.70 -14.18 -9.05
N LEU A 102 2.70 -15.41 -9.61
CA LEU A 102 3.87 -15.95 -10.33
C LEU A 102 4.22 -15.11 -11.56
N ASP A 103 3.23 -14.73 -12.36
CA ASP A 103 3.44 -13.94 -13.60
C ASP A 103 4.07 -12.58 -13.25
N VAL A 104 3.52 -11.88 -12.26
CA VAL A 104 4.03 -10.58 -11.80
C VAL A 104 5.48 -10.70 -11.32
N LEU A 105 5.75 -11.62 -10.41
CA LEU A 105 7.09 -11.73 -9.80
C LEU A 105 8.12 -12.37 -10.76
N THR A 106 7.69 -13.28 -11.61
CA THR A 106 8.59 -13.85 -12.63
C THR A 106 8.97 -12.81 -13.70
N ALA A 107 8.05 -11.91 -14.07
CA ALA A 107 8.38 -10.82 -15.00
C ALA A 107 9.44 -9.88 -14.39
N LEU A 108 9.33 -9.55 -13.11
CA LEU A 108 10.36 -8.77 -12.39
C LEU A 108 11.70 -9.51 -12.34
N LYS A 109 11.69 -10.80 -12.00
CA LYS A 109 12.89 -11.64 -11.97
C LYS A 109 13.58 -11.71 -13.33
N ASN A 110 12.82 -11.84 -14.40
CA ASN A 110 13.36 -11.85 -15.78
C ASN A 110 13.92 -10.50 -16.22
N ALA A 111 13.54 -9.42 -15.55
CA ALA A 111 14.08 -8.07 -15.74
C ALA A 111 15.23 -7.73 -14.77
N ASP A 112 15.75 -8.72 -14.01
CA ASP A 112 16.76 -8.57 -12.98
C ASP A 112 16.35 -7.56 -11.87
N ILE A 113 15.04 -7.52 -11.54
CA ILE A 113 14.48 -6.67 -10.47
C ILE A 113 14.01 -7.58 -9.34
N GLU A 114 14.59 -7.44 -8.16
CA GLU A 114 14.20 -8.18 -6.96
C GLU A 114 13.43 -7.25 -6.00
N PRO A 115 12.10 -7.41 -5.87
CA PRO A 115 11.33 -6.64 -4.89
C PRO A 115 11.65 -7.15 -3.47
N GLU A 116 11.74 -6.22 -2.52
CA GLU A 116 11.94 -6.57 -1.12
C GLU A 116 10.65 -7.05 -0.46
N TRP A 117 9.53 -6.47 -0.87
CA TRP A 117 8.21 -6.78 -0.32
C TRP A 117 7.18 -7.06 -1.42
N VAL A 118 6.21 -7.90 -1.10
CA VAL A 118 4.99 -8.08 -1.90
C VAL A 118 3.77 -8.10 -0.99
N GLN A 119 2.74 -7.32 -1.34
CA GLN A 119 1.41 -7.43 -0.73
C GLN A 119 0.56 -8.44 -1.49
N VAL A 120 -0.07 -9.32 -0.73
CA VAL A 120 -1.06 -10.29 -1.22
C VAL A 120 -2.45 -9.75 -0.89
N GLY A 121 -2.99 -8.95 -1.80
CA GLY A 121 -4.20 -8.15 -1.63
C GLY A 121 -3.92 -6.76 -1.03
N ASN A 122 -4.77 -5.80 -1.37
CA ASN A 122 -4.75 -4.44 -0.83
C ASN A 122 -5.95 -4.20 0.07
N GLU A 123 -5.70 -3.72 1.28
CA GLU A 123 -6.71 -3.37 2.29
C GLU A 123 -7.84 -4.40 2.41
N THR A 124 -7.50 -5.57 2.88
CA THR A 124 -8.39 -6.75 2.94
C THR A 124 -8.99 -7.06 4.33
N PRO A 125 -9.44 -6.07 5.16
CA PRO A 125 -9.96 -6.34 6.49
C PRO A 125 -11.23 -7.19 6.47
N TYR A 126 -11.94 -7.21 5.35
CA TYR A 126 -13.15 -8.00 5.11
C TYR A 126 -12.95 -9.04 4.01
N GLY A 127 -11.71 -9.54 3.83
CA GLY A 127 -11.36 -10.50 2.80
C GLY A 127 -11.17 -9.86 1.42
N MET A 128 -11.05 -10.70 0.38
CA MET A 128 -10.84 -10.27 -1.01
C MET A 128 -11.69 -11.10 -1.98
N LEU A 129 -11.77 -10.67 -3.25
CA LEU A 129 -12.48 -11.40 -4.33
C LEU A 129 -13.94 -11.71 -3.96
N TRP A 130 -14.67 -10.64 -3.63
CA TRP A 130 -16.06 -10.76 -3.17
C TRP A 130 -17.03 -11.19 -4.26
N PRO A 131 -18.09 -12.00 -3.92
CA PRO A 131 -18.46 -12.42 -2.55
C PRO A 131 -17.74 -13.68 -2.06
N MET A 132 -16.87 -14.31 -2.87
CA MET A 132 -16.33 -15.66 -2.62
C MET A 132 -15.59 -15.78 -1.28
N ALA A 133 -14.77 -14.81 -0.94
CA ALA A 133 -13.96 -14.77 0.27
C ALA A 133 -14.21 -13.49 1.09
N LYS A 134 -15.47 -13.03 1.13
CA LYS A 134 -15.90 -11.90 1.96
C LYS A 134 -16.08 -12.35 3.40
N VAL A 135 -15.28 -11.84 4.32
CA VAL A 135 -15.28 -12.20 5.74
C VAL A 135 -15.77 -11.08 6.62
N ASN A 136 -16.11 -11.40 7.86
CA ASN A 136 -16.49 -10.46 8.92
C ASN A 136 -16.18 -11.03 10.30
N ASP A 137 -16.55 -10.34 11.36
CA ASP A 137 -16.32 -10.69 12.76
C ASP A 137 -17.34 -11.69 13.37
N GLN A 138 -18.31 -12.19 12.57
CA GLN A 138 -19.35 -13.11 13.03
C GLN A 138 -18.83 -14.57 13.06
N MET A 139 -17.95 -14.87 14.00
CA MET A 139 -17.22 -16.14 14.05
C MET A 139 -18.07 -17.37 14.39
N ALA A 140 -19.36 -17.18 14.76
CA ALA A 140 -20.31 -18.29 14.96
C ALA A 140 -21.10 -18.66 13.69
N ASP A 141 -20.99 -17.87 12.62
CA ASP A 141 -21.68 -18.12 11.36
C ASP A 141 -20.88 -19.08 10.48
N SER A 142 -21.48 -20.21 10.14
CA SER A 142 -20.83 -21.23 9.30
C SER A 142 -20.50 -20.76 7.88
N ILE A 143 -21.27 -19.81 7.33
CA ILE A 143 -21.00 -19.21 6.02
C ILE A 143 -19.74 -18.34 6.11
N ASN A 144 -19.63 -17.55 7.18
CA ASN A 144 -18.46 -16.74 7.44
C ASN A 144 -17.20 -17.58 7.70
N LEU A 145 -17.31 -18.69 8.45
CA LEU A 145 -16.19 -19.62 8.66
C LEU A 145 -15.68 -20.20 7.32
N GLN A 146 -16.60 -20.61 6.44
CA GLN A 146 -16.21 -21.08 5.11
C GLN A 146 -15.57 -19.97 4.26
N ALA A 147 -16.03 -18.72 4.39
CA ALA A 147 -15.39 -17.57 3.74
C ALA A 147 -13.97 -17.32 4.28
N TRP A 148 -13.76 -17.54 5.59
CA TRP A 148 -12.43 -17.48 6.20
C TRP A 148 -11.48 -18.56 5.67
N ASP A 149 -11.93 -19.82 5.52
CA ASP A 149 -11.14 -20.89 4.89
C ASP A 149 -10.70 -20.47 3.48
N ARG A 150 -11.62 -19.86 2.72
CA ARG A 150 -11.35 -19.39 1.36
C ARG A 150 -10.36 -18.22 1.35
N TYR A 151 -10.58 -17.20 2.18
CA TYR A 151 -9.72 -16.04 2.23
C TYR A 151 -8.28 -16.40 2.66
N ALA A 152 -8.16 -17.17 3.74
CA ALA A 152 -6.87 -17.66 4.21
C ALA A 152 -6.16 -18.54 3.16
N GLY A 153 -6.91 -19.38 2.46
CA GLY A 153 -6.40 -20.19 1.36
C GLY A 153 -5.87 -19.36 0.18
N LEU A 154 -6.61 -18.32 -0.22
CA LEU A 154 -6.20 -17.41 -1.29
C LEU A 154 -4.93 -16.63 -0.91
N THR A 155 -4.85 -16.08 0.31
CA THR A 155 -3.64 -15.41 0.79
C THR A 155 -2.45 -16.36 0.87
N ALA A 156 -2.67 -17.61 1.35
CA ALA A 156 -1.62 -18.63 1.38
C ALA A 156 -1.16 -19.06 -0.03
N ALA A 157 -2.04 -19.05 -1.04
CA ALA A 157 -1.68 -19.32 -2.43
C ALA A 157 -0.75 -18.23 -2.98
N GLY A 158 -1.08 -16.94 -2.76
CA GLY A 158 -0.22 -15.82 -3.11
C GLY A 158 1.13 -15.85 -2.37
N TYR A 159 1.10 -16.10 -1.05
CA TYR A 159 2.32 -16.24 -0.23
C TYR A 159 3.27 -17.31 -0.80
N LYS A 160 2.76 -18.51 -1.04
CA LYS A 160 3.57 -19.62 -1.57
C LYS A 160 4.12 -19.33 -2.95
N ALA A 161 3.32 -18.72 -3.82
CA ALA A 161 3.75 -18.30 -5.15
C ALA A 161 4.88 -17.25 -5.06
N ALA A 162 4.78 -16.28 -4.17
CA ALA A 162 5.82 -15.28 -3.96
C ALA A 162 7.14 -15.93 -3.51
N LYS A 163 7.09 -16.83 -2.52
CA LYS A 163 8.27 -17.55 -2.02
C LYS A 163 8.88 -18.52 -3.05
N GLU A 164 8.10 -19.00 -4.00
CA GLU A 164 8.58 -19.86 -5.10
C GLU A 164 9.50 -19.07 -6.06
N VAL A 165 9.15 -17.80 -6.34
CA VAL A 165 9.94 -16.94 -7.22
C VAL A 165 11.14 -16.32 -6.50
N PHE A 166 10.88 -15.74 -5.32
CA PHE A 166 11.87 -15.08 -4.46
C PHE A 166 11.78 -15.64 -3.03
N PRO A 167 12.62 -16.63 -2.68
CA PRO A 167 12.52 -17.29 -1.38
C PRO A 167 12.65 -16.35 -0.16
N ASN A 168 13.36 -15.24 -0.33
CA ASN A 168 13.61 -14.26 0.75
C ASN A 168 12.65 -13.08 0.76
N ILE A 169 11.74 -12.94 -0.22
CA ILE A 169 10.79 -11.82 -0.29
C ILE A 169 9.91 -11.78 0.96
N THR A 170 9.70 -10.60 1.50
CA THR A 170 8.78 -10.41 2.62
C THR A 170 7.35 -10.26 2.11
N VAL A 171 6.46 -11.15 2.53
CA VAL A 171 5.05 -11.15 2.13
C VAL A 171 4.20 -10.43 3.17
N ILE A 172 3.43 -9.44 2.71
CA ILE A 172 2.61 -8.56 3.54
C ILE A 172 1.13 -8.90 3.35
N VAL A 173 0.39 -9.02 4.46
CA VAL A 173 -1.07 -8.90 4.48
C VAL A 173 -1.41 -7.50 4.95
N HIS A 174 -2.21 -6.78 4.17
CA HIS A 174 -2.50 -5.36 4.36
C HIS A 174 -3.96 -5.13 4.76
N VAL A 175 -4.17 -4.39 5.84
CA VAL A 175 -5.48 -3.93 6.30
C VAL A 175 -5.49 -2.40 6.47
N ASP A 176 -6.67 -1.82 6.36
CA ASP A 176 -6.91 -0.39 6.59
C ASP A 176 -6.81 0.00 8.07
N ASN A 177 -6.95 1.30 8.36
CA ASN A 177 -7.18 1.86 9.69
C ASN A 177 -6.20 1.39 10.78
N ALA A 178 -4.95 1.83 10.72
CA ALA A 178 -3.90 1.52 11.70
C ALA A 178 -4.32 1.73 13.16
N TYR A 179 -5.29 2.60 13.42
CA TYR A 179 -5.83 2.90 14.76
C TYR A 179 -6.85 1.87 15.27
N GLU A 180 -7.35 0.97 14.42
CA GLU A 180 -8.35 -0.03 14.80
C GLU A 180 -7.71 -1.33 15.28
N ARG A 181 -8.21 -1.81 16.42
CA ARG A 181 -7.88 -3.16 16.86
C ARG A 181 -8.74 -4.16 16.10
N ARG A 182 -8.07 -5.04 15.35
CA ARG A 182 -8.71 -6.12 14.58
C ARG A 182 -8.22 -7.48 15.05
N ASP A 183 -8.27 -7.72 16.36
CA ASP A 183 -7.80 -8.98 16.95
C ASP A 183 -8.51 -10.18 16.35
N TRP A 184 -9.82 -10.05 16.10
CA TRP A 184 -10.64 -11.07 15.43
C TRP A 184 -10.09 -11.45 14.05
N PHE A 185 -9.60 -10.45 13.30
CA PHE A 185 -9.07 -10.68 11.95
C PHE A 185 -7.79 -11.52 11.98
N TRP A 186 -6.80 -11.10 12.75
CA TRP A 186 -5.51 -11.79 12.81
C TRP A 186 -5.63 -13.19 13.44
N GLN A 187 -6.50 -13.32 14.45
CA GLN A 187 -6.80 -14.63 15.06
C GLN A 187 -7.44 -15.58 14.04
N ALA A 188 -8.47 -15.12 13.32
CA ALA A 188 -9.12 -15.91 12.28
C ALA A 188 -8.16 -16.26 11.14
N MET A 189 -7.35 -15.30 10.65
CA MET A 189 -6.33 -15.57 9.64
C MET A 189 -5.40 -16.70 10.06
N LYS A 190 -4.93 -16.70 11.31
CA LYS A 190 -4.06 -17.75 11.85
C LYS A 190 -4.79 -19.09 11.97
N GLU A 191 -6.01 -19.09 12.52
CA GLU A 191 -6.82 -20.30 12.73
C GLU A 191 -7.19 -21.01 11.42
N HIS A 192 -7.43 -20.24 10.36
CA HIS A 192 -7.79 -20.74 9.03
C HIS A 192 -6.57 -20.96 8.09
N GLY A 193 -5.33 -20.81 8.62
CA GLY A 193 -4.11 -21.15 7.87
C GLY A 193 -3.59 -20.05 6.93
N GLY A 194 -3.98 -18.81 7.15
CA GLY A 194 -3.40 -17.65 6.46
C GLY A 194 -1.90 -17.52 6.73
N MET A 195 -1.16 -16.96 5.78
CA MET A 195 0.30 -16.85 5.83
C MET A 195 0.73 -15.42 5.52
N TRP A 196 1.64 -14.88 6.33
CA TRP A 196 2.28 -13.57 6.14
C TRP A 196 3.62 -13.53 6.89
N ASP A 197 4.52 -12.64 6.46
CA ASP A 197 5.78 -12.34 7.16
C ASP A 197 5.71 -10.98 7.88
N MET A 198 4.87 -10.07 7.38
CA MET A 198 4.75 -8.70 7.86
C MET A 198 3.30 -8.23 7.77
N ILE A 199 2.88 -7.38 8.70
CA ILE A 199 1.56 -6.74 8.70
C ILE A 199 1.67 -5.37 8.02
N GLY A 200 0.81 -5.11 7.02
CA GLY A 200 0.63 -3.80 6.40
C GLY A 200 -0.58 -3.05 6.96
N LEU A 201 -0.43 -1.75 7.17
CA LEU A 201 -1.50 -0.88 7.69
C LEU A 201 -1.62 0.40 6.87
N SER A 202 -2.86 0.89 6.67
CA SER A 202 -3.10 2.25 6.18
C SER A 202 -3.39 3.20 7.34
N HIS A 203 -2.89 4.45 7.24
CA HIS A 203 -3.11 5.48 8.26
C HIS A 203 -3.48 6.82 7.64
N TYR A 204 -4.75 7.21 7.80
CA TYR A 204 -5.28 8.48 7.30
C TYR A 204 -5.89 9.32 8.45
N PRO A 205 -5.05 9.91 9.34
CA PRO A 205 -5.49 10.50 10.60
C PRO A 205 -6.37 11.74 10.44
N MET A 206 -6.36 12.37 9.27
CA MET A 206 -7.16 13.57 8.98
C MET A 206 -8.51 13.27 8.30
N MET A 207 -8.81 12.00 7.99
CA MET A 207 -10.06 11.58 7.37
C MET A 207 -11.16 11.36 8.42
N SER A 208 -11.70 12.47 8.95
CA SER A 208 -12.70 12.44 10.04
C SER A 208 -13.97 11.64 9.71
N ALA A 209 -14.35 11.54 8.45
CA ALA A 209 -15.47 10.72 8.00
C ALA A 209 -15.25 9.21 8.27
N TRP A 210 -14.01 8.76 8.32
CA TRP A 210 -13.65 7.34 8.51
C TRP A 210 -13.29 7.02 9.97
N ASN A 211 -12.93 8.04 10.77
CA ASN A 211 -12.37 7.85 12.11
C ASN A 211 -13.37 8.04 13.26
N GLY A 212 -14.67 8.13 12.95
CA GLY A 212 -15.72 8.29 13.94
C GLY A 212 -15.61 9.61 14.72
N GLY A 213 -15.06 10.67 14.12
CA GLY A 213 -14.93 11.99 14.73
C GLY A 213 -13.77 12.15 15.71
N LYS A 214 -12.84 11.18 15.78
CA LYS A 214 -11.63 11.30 16.60
C LYS A 214 -10.71 12.41 16.09
N SER A 215 -9.97 13.03 16.99
CA SER A 215 -8.92 13.98 16.62
C SER A 215 -7.73 13.26 15.98
N TRP A 216 -6.93 13.96 15.20
CA TRP A 216 -5.72 13.39 14.61
C TRP A 216 -4.72 12.94 15.68
N GLN A 217 -4.67 13.60 16.85
CA GLN A 217 -3.84 13.20 17.98
C GLN A 217 -4.24 11.82 18.48
N GLU A 218 -5.54 11.62 18.75
CA GLU A 218 -6.06 10.30 19.15
C GLU A 218 -5.78 9.23 18.09
N MET A 219 -5.89 9.59 16.80
CA MET A 219 -5.61 8.67 15.71
C MET A 219 -4.15 8.22 15.70
N ASN A 220 -3.20 9.16 15.82
CA ASN A 220 -1.78 8.85 15.87
C ASN A 220 -1.40 8.04 17.13
N GLU A 221 -1.99 8.35 18.29
CA GLU A 221 -1.78 7.61 19.54
C GLU A 221 -2.31 6.18 19.45
N LEU A 222 -3.51 6.01 18.92
CA LEU A 222 -4.11 4.69 18.74
C LEU A 222 -3.33 3.85 17.72
N ALA A 223 -2.86 4.47 16.63
CA ALA A 223 -2.05 3.78 15.62
C ALA A 223 -0.71 3.32 16.21
N GLU A 224 0.01 4.19 16.96
CA GLU A 224 1.23 3.80 17.66
C GLU A 224 0.99 2.62 18.61
N ALA A 225 -0.04 2.71 19.44
CA ALA A 225 -0.38 1.66 20.41
C ALA A 225 -0.72 0.34 19.70
N ASN A 226 -1.47 0.40 18.60
CA ASN A 226 -1.84 -0.79 17.83
C ASN A 226 -0.62 -1.41 17.11
N ILE A 227 0.27 -0.61 16.51
CA ILE A 227 1.50 -1.10 15.89
C ILE A 227 2.36 -1.87 16.92
N ARG A 228 2.61 -1.27 18.09
CA ARG A 228 3.38 -1.93 19.18
C ARG A 228 2.74 -3.25 19.60
N ARG A 229 1.42 -3.27 19.73
CA ARG A 229 0.66 -4.44 20.11
C ARG A 229 0.74 -5.54 19.04
N LEU A 230 0.52 -5.21 17.77
CA LEU A 230 0.61 -6.17 16.67
C LEU A 230 1.98 -6.82 16.59
N ILE A 231 3.06 -6.05 16.74
CA ILE A 231 4.43 -6.56 16.80
C ILE A 231 4.59 -7.54 17.98
N SER A 232 4.08 -7.16 19.16
CA SER A 232 4.17 -8.01 20.35
C SER A 232 3.36 -9.30 20.21
N ASP A 233 2.13 -9.22 19.73
CA ASP A 233 1.20 -10.35 19.70
C ASP A 233 1.54 -11.34 18.57
N TRP A 234 1.99 -10.84 17.43
CA TRP A 234 2.24 -11.65 16.23
C TRP A 234 3.73 -11.91 15.96
N GLN A 235 4.64 -11.31 16.72
CA GLN A 235 6.09 -11.48 16.58
C GLN A 235 6.60 -11.27 15.15
N CYS A 236 6.00 -10.32 14.43
CA CYS A 236 6.38 -9.95 13.07
C CYS A 236 6.44 -8.41 12.92
N PRO A 237 7.22 -7.89 11.95
CA PRO A 237 7.29 -6.46 11.70
C PRO A 237 5.95 -5.91 11.20
N VAL A 238 5.79 -4.59 11.35
CA VAL A 238 4.66 -3.83 10.81
C VAL A 238 5.19 -2.78 9.83
N MET A 239 4.52 -2.64 8.70
CA MET A 239 4.75 -1.59 7.70
C MET A 239 3.55 -0.66 7.67
N VAL A 240 3.75 0.65 7.71
CA VAL A 240 2.72 1.60 7.32
C VAL A 240 2.74 1.67 5.80
N ALA A 241 1.94 0.80 5.16
CA ALA A 241 1.92 0.61 3.72
C ALA A 241 1.28 1.81 2.99
N GLU A 242 0.43 2.56 3.71
CA GLU A 242 -0.17 3.79 3.19
C GLU A 242 -0.31 4.84 4.28
N ILE A 243 0.06 6.08 3.95
CA ILE A 243 -0.28 7.28 4.71
C ILE A 243 -0.61 8.41 3.75
N GLY A 244 -1.55 9.27 4.10
CA GLY A 244 -1.88 10.46 3.32
C GLY A 244 -2.35 11.60 4.21
N MET A 245 -1.97 12.84 3.80
CA MET A 245 -2.35 14.08 4.48
C MET A 245 -2.96 15.04 3.48
N PHE A 246 -3.93 15.85 3.90
CA PHE A 246 -4.48 16.89 3.02
C PHE A 246 -3.39 17.89 2.60
N ASN A 247 -3.21 18.09 1.31
CA ASN A 247 -2.18 18.95 0.74
C ASN A 247 -2.44 20.45 0.98
N ASN A 248 -3.68 20.82 1.31
CA ASN A 248 -4.13 22.20 1.54
C ASN A 248 -4.48 22.50 3.01
N ASN A 249 -4.11 21.63 3.95
CA ASN A 249 -4.39 21.81 5.37
C ASN A 249 -3.12 22.21 6.14
N THR A 250 -3.19 23.30 6.88
CA THR A 250 -2.05 23.86 7.64
C THR A 250 -1.59 22.96 8.80
N LEU A 251 -2.37 21.94 9.19
CA LEU A 251 -1.99 20.99 10.23
C LEU A 251 -1.27 19.77 9.69
N SER A 252 -1.27 19.54 8.38
CA SER A 252 -0.74 18.31 7.78
C SER A 252 0.71 18.03 8.15
N ASP A 253 1.55 19.06 8.18
CA ASP A 253 2.96 18.95 8.58
C ASP A 253 3.10 18.52 10.04
N THR A 254 2.29 19.08 10.93
CA THR A 254 2.29 18.73 12.36
C THR A 254 1.83 17.30 12.57
N VAL A 255 0.76 16.89 11.88
CA VAL A 255 0.20 15.52 11.95
C VAL A 255 1.22 14.51 11.46
N MET A 256 1.84 14.77 10.32
CA MET A 256 2.86 13.89 9.73
C MET A 256 4.09 13.78 10.64
N THR A 257 4.62 14.91 11.11
CA THR A 257 5.79 14.94 12.00
C THR A 257 5.56 14.17 13.28
N ASP A 258 4.38 14.33 13.92
CA ASP A 258 4.02 13.57 15.12
C ASP A 258 3.96 12.08 14.84
N PHE A 259 3.34 11.67 13.72
CA PHE A 259 3.25 10.25 13.38
C PHE A 259 4.62 9.63 13.05
N ILE A 260 5.45 10.31 12.24
CA ILE A 260 6.82 9.85 11.93
C ILE A 260 7.61 9.62 13.22
N ARG A 261 7.60 10.60 14.13
CA ARG A 261 8.29 10.49 15.42
C ARG A 261 7.82 9.25 16.22
N ARG A 262 6.53 8.97 16.24
CA ARG A 262 5.95 7.80 16.92
C ARG A 262 6.36 6.49 16.25
N ALA A 263 6.19 6.38 14.94
CA ALA A 263 6.48 5.18 14.18
C ALA A 263 7.98 4.84 14.18
N THR A 264 8.86 5.84 14.01
CA THR A 264 10.31 5.64 14.03
C THR A 264 10.87 5.30 15.42
N ALA A 265 10.11 5.54 16.50
CA ALA A 265 10.44 5.10 17.85
C ALA A 265 10.09 3.62 18.13
N ILE A 266 9.61 2.88 17.11
CA ILE A 266 9.26 1.45 17.20
C ILE A 266 10.24 0.66 16.33
N ASP A 267 11.10 -0.15 16.94
CA ASP A 267 12.20 -0.85 16.23
C ASP A 267 11.72 -1.77 15.10
N SER A 268 10.60 -2.44 15.26
CA SER A 268 10.01 -3.34 14.26
C SER A 268 8.93 -2.69 13.40
N CYS A 269 8.79 -1.36 13.42
CA CYS A 269 8.07 -0.61 12.40
C CYS A 269 9.01 -0.42 11.21
N ALA A 270 8.76 -1.17 10.13
CA ALA A 270 9.72 -1.32 9.03
C ALA A 270 9.81 -0.12 8.09
N GLY A 271 8.81 0.76 8.09
CA GLY A 271 8.80 1.96 7.25
C GLY A 271 7.40 2.55 7.06
N ILE A 272 7.37 3.62 6.26
CA ILE A 272 6.16 4.38 5.94
C ILE A 272 6.17 4.66 4.44
N PHE A 273 5.09 4.30 3.74
CA PHE A 273 4.87 4.65 2.34
C PHE A 273 3.78 5.72 2.23
N TYR A 274 4.07 6.79 1.52
CA TYR A 274 3.06 7.81 1.19
C TYR A 274 2.22 7.35 0.01
N TRP A 275 0.88 7.40 0.14
CA TRP A 275 -0.06 6.98 -0.90
C TRP A 275 -0.16 8.04 -1.99
N GLU A 276 0.09 7.65 -3.24
CA GLU A 276 -0.02 8.50 -4.45
C GLU A 276 0.51 9.94 -4.24
N PRO A 277 1.80 10.09 -3.83
CA PRO A 277 2.35 11.42 -3.56
C PRO A 277 2.28 12.35 -4.77
N GLU A 278 2.31 11.79 -5.97
CA GLU A 278 2.26 12.50 -7.25
C GLU A 278 0.90 13.10 -7.59
N CYS A 279 -0.18 12.68 -6.91
CA CYS A 279 -1.52 13.20 -7.14
C CYS A 279 -1.72 14.55 -6.47
N TYR A 280 -1.98 15.61 -7.24
CA TYR A 280 -2.32 16.93 -6.70
C TYR A 280 -3.63 17.48 -7.29
N GLY A 281 -4.18 18.53 -6.66
CA GLY A 281 -5.47 19.10 -7.02
C GLY A 281 -5.56 19.44 -8.50
N GLY A 282 -6.69 19.11 -9.12
CA GLY A 282 -6.96 19.37 -10.52
C GLY A 282 -6.34 18.39 -11.52
N TRP A 283 -5.36 17.55 -11.12
CA TRP A 283 -4.85 16.50 -11.99
C TRP A 283 -5.56 15.17 -11.74
N ARG A 284 -6.02 14.57 -12.80
CA ARG A 284 -6.46 13.18 -12.86
C ARG A 284 -6.56 12.74 -14.31
N PRO A 285 -6.25 11.49 -14.61
CA PRO A 285 -6.47 10.93 -15.93
C PRO A 285 -7.95 11.01 -16.35
N ALA A 286 -8.21 11.42 -17.60
CA ALA A 286 -9.58 11.57 -18.11
C ALA A 286 -10.38 10.27 -18.02
N GLU A 287 -9.71 9.14 -18.16
CA GLU A 287 -10.27 7.79 -18.12
C GLU A 287 -10.77 7.41 -16.71
N TYR A 288 -10.24 8.01 -15.66
CA TYR A 288 -10.67 7.75 -14.28
C TYR A 288 -11.94 8.52 -13.90
N ILE A 289 -12.23 9.64 -14.57
CA ILE A 289 -13.41 10.47 -14.26
C ILE A 289 -14.71 9.66 -14.32
N PRO A 290 -14.99 8.87 -15.39
CA PRO A 290 -16.19 8.05 -15.47
C PRO A 290 -16.26 6.93 -14.43
N LEU A 291 -15.12 6.54 -13.85
CA LEU A 291 -15.02 5.51 -12.81
C LEU A 291 -15.20 6.07 -11.40
N GLY A 292 -15.45 7.39 -11.28
CA GLY A 292 -15.63 8.07 -9.99
C GLY A 292 -14.33 8.36 -9.25
N TRP A 293 -13.17 7.94 -9.78
CA TRP A 293 -11.88 8.25 -9.17
C TRP A 293 -11.51 9.72 -9.38
N GLY A 294 -10.97 10.34 -8.36
CA GLY A 294 -10.48 11.72 -8.43
C GLY A 294 -9.47 12.01 -7.34
N SER A 295 -8.68 13.05 -7.52
CA SER A 295 -7.82 13.55 -6.46
C SER A 295 -8.66 13.87 -5.23
N TYR A 296 -8.33 13.24 -4.11
CA TYR A 296 -8.91 13.53 -2.79
C TYR A 296 -8.08 14.54 -1.99
N ASN A 297 -7.23 15.31 -2.68
CA ASN A 297 -6.37 16.36 -2.13
C ASN A 297 -5.40 15.88 -1.03
N MET A 298 -4.91 14.65 -1.17
CA MET A 298 -3.94 14.05 -0.24
C MET A 298 -2.58 13.74 -0.89
N GLY A 299 -2.33 14.25 -2.10
CA GLY A 299 -1.00 14.17 -2.71
C GLY A 299 0.03 15.01 -1.96
N ALA A 300 1.30 14.75 -2.23
CA ALA A 300 2.41 15.41 -1.56
C ALA A 300 3.04 16.55 -2.37
N PHE A 301 2.39 16.96 -3.45
CA PHE A 301 2.78 18.12 -4.27
C PHE A 301 1.69 19.17 -4.24
N SER A 302 2.12 20.44 -4.30
CA SER A 302 1.24 21.58 -4.50
C SER A 302 0.78 21.67 -5.97
N ASP A 303 -0.28 22.46 -6.23
CA ASP A 303 -0.86 22.60 -7.57
C ASP A 303 0.12 23.12 -8.63
N ASP A 304 1.22 23.72 -8.22
CA ASP A 304 2.32 24.17 -9.06
C ASP A 304 3.44 23.13 -9.23
N GLY A 305 3.24 21.92 -8.73
CA GLY A 305 4.12 20.76 -8.91
C GLY A 305 5.34 20.71 -7.98
N ALA A 306 5.39 21.55 -6.94
CA ALA A 306 6.47 21.49 -5.95
C ALA A 306 6.13 20.53 -4.79
N PRO A 307 7.12 19.83 -4.21
CA PRO A 307 6.91 19.02 -3.02
C PRO A 307 6.42 19.88 -1.84
N THR A 308 5.39 19.42 -1.15
CA THR A 308 4.88 20.04 0.07
C THR A 308 5.82 19.80 1.26
N GLU A 309 5.64 20.55 2.35
CA GLU A 309 6.39 20.33 3.58
C GLU A 309 6.16 18.93 4.17
N VAL A 310 4.94 18.38 4.03
CA VAL A 310 4.62 17.01 4.45
C VAL A 310 5.59 15.99 3.83
N MET A 311 5.87 16.12 2.53
CA MET A 311 6.83 15.24 1.86
C MET A 311 8.26 15.47 2.35
N ARG A 312 8.65 16.73 2.56
CA ARG A 312 9.98 17.05 3.11
C ARG A 312 10.18 16.44 4.50
N GLN A 313 9.18 16.54 5.39
CA GLN A 313 9.22 15.92 6.72
C GLN A 313 9.36 14.40 6.66
N LEU A 314 8.61 13.74 5.77
CA LEU A 314 8.70 12.29 5.60
C LEU A 314 10.11 11.87 5.15
N LEU A 315 10.67 12.56 4.16
CA LEU A 315 11.94 12.18 3.54
C LEU A 315 13.18 12.62 4.34
N SER A 316 13.07 13.57 5.26
CA SER A 316 14.16 14.07 6.09
C SER A 316 14.36 13.31 7.42
N SER A 317 13.54 12.31 7.72
CA SER A 317 13.62 11.58 8.99
C SER A 317 14.92 10.73 9.08
N ASP A 318 15.71 10.94 10.13
CA ASP A 318 17.05 10.33 10.32
C ASP A 318 17.06 8.78 10.29
N LYS A 319 15.94 8.12 10.60
CA LYS A 319 15.87 6.64 10.54
C LYS A 319 15.78 6.07 9.11
N GLN A 320 15.41 6.85 8.11
CA GLN A 320 15.48 6.39 6.72
C GLN A 320 16.95 6.20 6.26
N GLN A 321 17.90 6.91 6.87
CA GLN A 321 19.34 6.77 6.58
C GLN A 321 19.99 5.58 7.29
N SER A 322 19.37 5.00 8.31
CA SER A 322 19.96 3.93 9.14
C SER A 322 19.49 2.51 8.80
N ILE A 323 18.65 2.33 7.78
CA ILE A 323 18.17 1.01 7.30
C ILE A 323 18.92 0.63 5.99
N LEU A 324 20.17 1.04 5.89
CA LEU A 324 21.11 0.43 4.94
C LEU A 324 22.00 -0.53 5.75
N PRO A 325 22.14 -1.79 5.30
CA PRO A 325 23.06 -2.73 5.90
C PRO A 325 24.50 -2.25 5.80
#